data_28fb2e9d754e3c7fdda61339ec84e95e
#
_entry.id   28fb2e9d754e3c7fdda61339ec84e95e
#
_cell.length_a   1.000
_cell.length_b   1.000
_cell.length_c   1.000
_cell.angle_alpha   90.00
_cell.angle_beta   90.00
_cell.angle_gamma   90.00
#
_symmetry.space_group_name_H-M   'P 1'
#
loop_
_entity.id
_entity.type
_entity.pdbx_description
1 polymer ?
#
loop_
_entity_poly.entity_id
_entity_poly.type
_entity_poly.pdbx_seq_one_letter_code
_entity_poly.pdbx_strand_id
1 'polypeptide(L)'
;MKLLLRGLLGTTLLLMAVAIGLFWLAFLSSRPPLTIDPATLAGDGSKLNYCDLPELDGSGKRAVDIPKGNTPGCAYSHFPLPVLRECTEPLSPGADDIRGLWKVVEGEHMGHIERIEQCGSRVVVTAAGIIHDYGPNSSAGLNTNDTEGSVPFTLGDREYCMRTSASMIWEEGILNFYVFGWGPRVVKRYRDGEQFVWEYLDGSVNRMERICQLPESHKIPRLRGKRMKIF
;
A
#
# COMPACT_ATOMS: atom_id res chain seq x y z
N MET A 1 -28.97 33.35 29.53
CA MET A 1 -29.32 32.25 28.64
C MET A 1 -28.90 32.50 27.17
N LYS A 2 -29.29 33.62 26.54
CA LYS A 2 -28.91 33.90 25.12
C LYS A 2 -27.39 34.07 24.86
N LEU A 3 -26.63 34.59 25.82
CA LEU A 3 -25.16 34.76 25.67
C LEU A 3 -24.41 33.42 25.74
N LEU A 4 -24.83 32.54 26.65
CA LEU A 4 -24.29 31.17 26.77
C LEU A 4 -24.55 30.34 25.51
N LEU A 5 -25.75 30.44 24.95
CA LEU A 5 -26.11 29.72 23.71
C LEU A 5 -25.27 30.21 22.51
N ARG A 6 -24.99 31.51 22.39
CA ARG A 6 -24.15 32.08 21.36
C ARG A 6 -22.68 31.68 21.50
N GLY A 7 -22.20 31.60 22.75
CA GLY A 7 -20.85 31.08 23.02
C GLY A 7 -20.68 29.61 22.62
N LEU A 8 -21.67 28.79 23.00
CA LEU A 8 -21.67 27.36 22.67
C LEU A 8 -21.70 27.13 21.15
N LEU A 9 -22.56 27.87 20.44
CA LEU A 9 -22.69 27.80 19.00
C LEU A 9 -21.39 28.20 18.30
N GLY A 10 -20.74 29.27 18.77
CA GLY A 10 -19.47 29.75 18.23
C GLY A 10 -18.32 28.74 18.40
N THR A 11 -18.22 28.11 19.59
CA THR A 11 -17.20 27.09 19.84
C THR A 11 -17.43 25.83 19.01
N THR A 12 -18.67 25.40 18.82
CA THR A 12 -19.00 24.23 17.99
C THR A 12 -18.65 24.48 16.53
N LEU A 13 -18.96 25.64 15.98
CA LEU A 13 -18.61 26.02 14.62
C LEU A 13 -17.10 26.10 14.41
N LEU A 14 -16.37 26.63 15.38
CA LEU A 14 -14.91 26.70 15.33
C LEU A 14 -14.29 25.29 15.33
N LEU A 15 -14.76 24.40 16.19
CA LEU A 15 -14.29 23.02 16.26
C LEU A 15 -14.59 22.25 14.95
N MET A 16 -15.77 22.45 14.38
CA MET A 16 -16.10 21.87 13.08
C MET A 16 -15.21 22.40 11.95
N ALA A 17 -14.95 23.70 11.91
CA ALA A 17 -14.05 24.30 10.92
C ALA A 17 -12.61 23.77 11.04
N VAL A 18 -12.11 23.61 12.27
CA VAL A 18 -10.80 23.02 12.55
C VAL A 18 -10.78 21.54 12.11
N ALA A 19 -11.80 20.76 12.45
CA ALA A 19 -11.90 19.37 12.06
C ALA A 19 -11.95 19.20 10.52
N ILE A 20 -12.73 20.04 9.83
CA ILE A 20 -12.80 20.05 8.36
C ILE A 20 -11.44 20.46 7.77
N GLY A 21 -10.78 21.47 8.35
CA GLY A 21 -9.46 21.91 7.91
C GLY A 21 -8.39 20.84 8.10
N LEU A 22 -8.39 20.14 9.23
CA LEU A 22 -7.48 19.00 9.48
C LEU A 22 -7.78 17.82 8.55
N PHE A 23 -9.05 17.53 8.32
CA PHE A 23 -9.46 16.50 7.35
C PHE A 23 -8.99 16.87 5.94
N TRP A 24 -9.15 18.13 5.55
CA TRP A 24 -8.68 18.64 4.25
C TRP A 24 -7.15 18.55 4.12
N LEU A 25 -6.42 18.94 5.15
CA LEU A 25 -4.97 18.81 5.19
C LEU A 25 -4.51 17.35 5.14
N ALA A 26 -5.16 16.47 5.88
CA ALA A 26 -4.76 15.06 5.95
C ALA A 26 -5.13 14.25 4.69
N PHE A 27 -6.28 14.52 4.08
CA PHE A 27 -6.84 13.65 3.02
C PHE A 27 -6.89 14.28 1.63
N LEU A 28 -6.97 15.61 1.52
CA LEU A 28 -7.18 16.28 0.24
C LEU A 28 -5.98 17.11 -0.22
N SER A 29 -5.06 17.46 0.69
CA SER A 29 -3.87 18.24 0.35
C SER A 29 -2.67 17.41 -0.07
N SER A 30 -2.77 16.08 -0.08
CA SER A 30 -1.73 15.23 -0.66
C SER A 30 -1.63 15.53 -2.16
N ARG A 31 -0.77 16.50 -2.48
CA ARG A 31 -0.47 16.82 -3.87
C ARG A 31 0.24 15.64 -4.51
N PRO A 32 -0.11 15.27 -5.76
CA PRO A 32 0.72 14.35 -6.49
C PRO A 32 2.13 14.90 -6.55
N PRO A 33 3.17 14.04 -6.43
CA PRO A 33 4.49 14.45 -6.83
C PRO A 33 4.40 14.97 -8.27
N LEU A 34 4.89 16.16 -8.49
CA LEU A 34 4.57 17.01 -9.65
C LEU A 34 4.99 16.44 -11.01
N THR A 35 5.68 15.29 -11.11
CA THR A 35 6.27 14.82 -12.37
C THR A 35 6.69 13.34 -12.37
N ILE A 36 5.94 12.43 -11.81
CA ILE A 36 6.24 11.02 -12.07
C ILE A 36 5.20 10.55 -13.06
N ASP A 37 5.62 10.36 -14.32
CA ASP A 37 4.85 9.55 -15.25
C ASP A 37 4.54 8.24 -14.56
N PRO A 38 3.27 7.82 -14.51
CA PRO A 38 2.92 6.53 -13.98
C PRO A 38 3.80 5.52 -14.72
N ALA A 39 4.54 4.68 -13.98
CA ALA A 39 5.26 3.60 -14.60
C ALA A 39 4.28 2.91 -15.51
N THR A 40 4.60 2.83 -16.79
CA THR A 40 3.74 2.18 -17.78
C THR A 40 3.67 0.70 -17.37
N LEU A 41 2.58 0.35 -16.70
CA LEU A 41 2.27 -1.02 -16.28
C LEU A 41 1.73 -1.80 -17.49
N ALA A 42 2.28 -1.50 -18.67
CA ALA A 42 1.92 -2.17 -19.91
C ALA A 42 2.35 -3.64 -19.84
N GLY A 43 1.44 -4.53 -20.17
CA GLY A 43 1.65 -5.96 -20.22
C GLY A 43 0.81 -6.71 -19.20
N ASP A 44 0.85 -8.04 -19.33
CA ASP A 44 0.09 -8.98 -18.51
C ASP A 44 1.02 -9.71 -17.54
N GLY A 45 0.95 -9.35 -16.27
CA GLY A 45 1.71 -10.00 -15.20
C GLY A 45 1.09 -11.31 -14.72
N SER A 46 -0.10 -11.68 -15.19
CA SER A 46 -0.80 -12.88 -14.72
C SER A 46 -0.13 -14.20 -15.12
N LYS A 47 0.69 -14.17 -16.18
CA LYS A 47 1.34 -15.37 -16.76
C LYS A 47 2.77 -15.60 -16.28
N LEU A 48 3.27 -14.74 -15.41
CA LEU A 48 4.65 -14.85 -14.90
C LEU A 48 4.75 -15.99 -13.88
N ASN A 49 5.93 -16.61 -13.83
CA ASN A 49 6.30 -17.49 -12.74
C ASN A 49 6.93 -16.66 -11.61
N TYR A 50 6.20 -16.48 -10.52
CA TYR A 50 6.62 -15.67 -9.38
C TYR A 50 7.53 -16.42 -8.39
N CYS A 51 7.88 -17.67 -8.68
CA CYS A 51 8.95 -18.39 -7.99
C CYS A 51 10.33 -18.13 -8.62
N ASP A 52 10.36 -17.63 -9.86
CA ASP A 52 11.58 -17.22 -10.55
C ASP A 52 11.86 -15.74 -10.22
N LEU A 53 12.42 -15.52 -9.04
CA LEU A 53 12.76 -14.17 -8.59
C LEU A 53 14.12 -13.74 -9.15
N PRO A 54 14.26 -12.47 -9.57
CA PRO A 54 15.56 -11.95 -10.00
C PRO A 54 16.57 -11.98 -8.86
N GLU A 55 17.83 -12.27 -9.15
CA GLU A 55 18.91 -12.12 -8.19
C GLU A 55 19.11 -10.64 -7.86
N LEU A 56 19.42 -10.35 -6.59
CA LEU A 56 19.71 -9.00 -6.12
C LEU A 56 21.22 -8.81 -5.97
N ASP A 57 21.91 -8.90 -7.10
CA ASP A 57 23.38 -8.88 -7.22
C ASP A 57 23.98 -7.49 -7.52
N GLY A 58 23.11 -6.49 -7.67
CA GLY A 58 23.51 -5.12 -8.00
C GLY A 58 23.89 -4.88 -9.47
N SER A 59 23.69 -5.87 -10.34
CA SER A 59 24.07 -5.76 -11.77
C SER A 59 23.12 -4.90 -12.60
N GLY A 60 21.88 -4.72 -12.16
CA GLY A 60 20.83 -3.95 -12.84
C GLY A 60 20.60 -2.57 -12.27
N LYS A 61 19.35 -2.12 -12.36
CA LYS A 61 18.96 -0.80 -11.85
C LYS A 61 18.87 -0.79 -10.32
N ARG A 62 19.10 0.38 -9.73
CA ARG A 62 18.79 0.62 -8.32
C ARG A 62 17.30 0.97 -8.16
N ALA A 63 16.77 0.76 -6.97
CA ALA A 63 15.38 1.06 -6.64
C ALA A 63 14.98 2.51 -6.93
N VAL A 64 15.91 3.45 -6.70
CA VAL A 64 15.68 4.89 -6.91
C VAL A 64 15.64 5.31 -8.39
N ASP A 65 16.24 4.50 -9.27
CA ASP A 65 16.31 4.79 -10.71
C ASP A 65 15.08 4.27 -11.47
N ILE A 66 14.17 3.57 -10.78
CA ILE A 66 12.92 3.07 -11.36
C ILE A 66 11.76 3.99 -10.97
N PRO A 67 11.00 4.49 -11.95
CA PRO A 67 9.84 5.34 -11.68
C PRO A 67 8.85 4.68 -10.70
N LYS A 68 8.18 5.48 -9.91
CA LYS A 68 7.18 5.01 -8.94
C LYS A 68 5.99 4.37 -9.65
N GLY A 69 5.56 3.21 -9.16
CA GLY A 69 4.37 2.53 -9.65
C GLY A 69 3.12 3.14 -9.04
N ASN A 70 2.22 3.67 -9.87
CA ASN A 70 0.96 4.22 -9.41
C ASN A 70 -0.21 3.35 -9.90
N THR A 71 -1.27 3.27 -9.10
CA THR A 71 -2.51 2.61 -9.53
C THR A 71 -3.18 3.42 -10.63
N PRO A 72 -3.44 2.84 -11.82
CA PRO A 72 -4.20 3.52 -12.86
C PRO A 72 -5.63 3.78 -12.41
N GLY A 73 -6.06 5.04 -12.38
CA GLY A 73 -7.38 5.40 -11.87
C GLY A 73 -7.55 4.98 -10.39
N CYS A 74 -8.70 4.36 -10.06
CA CYS A 74 -8.94 3.80 -8.73
C CYS A 74 -8.52 2.34 -8.57
N ALA A 75 -8.37 1.61 -9.67
CA ALA A 75 -7.97 0.22 -9.65
C ALA A 75 -7.38 -0.19 -11.01
N TYR A 76 -6.39 -1.07 -11.01
CA TYR A 76 -5.93 -1.67 -12.25
C TYR A 76 -6.97 -2.69 -12.75
N SER A 77 -7.12 -2.79 -14.07
CA SER A 77 -8.06 -3.74 -14.71
C SER A 77 -7.42 -5.07 -15.07
N HIS A 78 -6.10 -5.10 -15.21
CA HIS A 78 -5.29 -6.27 -15.54
C HIS A 78 -4.16 -6.35 -14.53
N PHE A 79 -3.79 -7.56 -14.11
CA PHE A 79 -2.69 -7.75 -13.17
C PHE A 79 -1.38 -7.26 -13.81
N PRO A 80 -0.75 -6.21 -13.26
CA PRO A 80 0.34 -5.53 -13.96
C PRO A 80 1.64 -6.32 -13.90
N LEU A 81 2.55 -6.05 -14.83
CA LEU A 81 3.94 -6.50 -14.73
C LEU A 81 4.57 -5.96 -13.45
N PRO A 82 5.59 -6.63 -12.91
CA PRO A 82 6.32 -6.14 -11.75
C PRO A 82 6.93 -4.77 -12.01
N VAL A 83 6.76 -3.85 -11.06
CA VAL A 83 7.32 -2.49 -11.10
C VAL A 83 8.84 -2.55 -11.01
N LEU A 84 9.36 -3.42 -10.12
CA LEU A 84 10.78 -3.55 -9.82
C LEU A 84 11.50 -4.64 -10.63
N ARG A 85 10.94 -5.11 -11.75
CA ARG A 85 11.48 -6.23 -12.55
C ARG A 85 12.91 -6.01 -13.03
N GLU A 86 13.36 -4.76 -13.18
CA GLU A 86 14.71 -4.42 -13.63
C GLU A 86 15.66 -4.05 -12.48
N CYS A 87 15.16 -4.13 -11.25
CA CYS A 87 15.91 -3.78 -10.06
C CYS A 87 16.65 -5.01 -9.51
N THR A 88 17.96 -4.87 -9.32
CA THR A 88 18.79 -5.92 -8.72
C THR A 88 19.59 -5.42 -7.51
N GLU A 89 19.24 -4.24 -6.97
CA GLU A 89 19.87 -3.70 -5.77
C GLU A 89 19.66 -4.64 -4.58
N PRO A 90 20.72 -5.03 -3.84
CA PRO A 90 20.60 -5.85 -2.64
C PRO A 90 19.64 -5.25 -1.63
N LEU A 91 18.94 -6.11 -0.89
CA LEU A 91 18.03 -5.65 0.16
C LEU A 91 18.77 -4.87 1.25
N SER A 92 18.09 -3.89 1.82
CA SER A 92 18.63 -3.14 2.94
C SER A 92 18.96 -4.06 4.12
N PRO A 93 20.02 -3.78 4.89
CA PRO A 93 20.35 -4.54 6.09
C PRO A 93 19.16 -4.66 7.05
N GLY A 94 18.88 -5.87 7.51
CA GLY A 94 17.78 -6.15 8.43
C GLY A 94 16.40 -6.32 7.77
N ALA A 95 16.31 -6.25 6.43
CA ALA A 95 15.10 -6.57 5.71
C ALA A 95 15.08 -8.06 5.33
N ASP A 96 14.02 -8.76 5.69
CA ASP A 96 13.79 -10.12 5.21
C ASP A 96 13.36 -10.14 3.74
N ASP A 97 13.72 -11.18 3.00
CA ASP A 97 13.24 -11.39 1.63
C ASP A 97 11.81 -11.95 1.64
N ILE A 98 10.84 -11.06 1.41
CA ILE A 98 9.43 -11.40 1.32
C ILE A 98 8.90 -11.31 -0.12
N ARG A 99 9.76 -11.24 -1.11
CA ARG A 99 9.39 -11.16 -2.52
C ARG A 99 8.59 -12.40 -2.96
N GLY A 100 7.66 -12.20 -3.86
CA GLY A 100 6.88 -13.27 -4.48
C GLY A 100 5.40 -12.99 -4.57
N LEU A 101 4.65 -14.02 -4.95
CA LEU A 101 3.21 -14.01 -4.97
C LEU A 101 2.69 -14.83 -3.78
N TRP A 102 1.86 -14.20 -2.97
CA TRP A 102 1.38 -14.76 -1.71
C TRP A 102 -0.13 -14.89 -1.71
N LYS A 103 -0.64 -16.00 -1.17
CA LYS A 103 -2.08 -16.25 -1.03
C LYS A 103 -2.42 -16.50 0.43
N VAL A 104 -3.43 -15.81 0.95
CA VAL A 104 -3.96 -16.05 2.30
C VAL A 104 -4.62 -17.43 2.33
N VAL A 105 -4.13 -18.28 3.21
CA VAL A 105 -4.62 -19.64 3.45
C VAL A 105 -5.30 -19.81 4.81
N GLU A 106 -5.09 -18.84 5.72
CA GLU A 106 -5.71 -18.80 7.04
C GLU A 106 -5.99 -17.36 7.45
N GLY A 107 -7.11 -17.11 8.12
CA GLY A 107 -7.51 -15.80 8.63
C GLY A 107 -8.72 -15.21 7.93
N GLU A 108 -9.03 -13.93 8.23
CA GLU A 108 -10.25 -13.26 7.75
C GLU A 108 -10.25 -13.07 6.23
N HIS A 109 -9.07 -12.87 5.64
CA HIS A 109 -8.94 -12.57 4.20
C HIS A 109 -8.62 -13.79 3.36
N MET A 110 -9.17 -14.95 3.72
CA MET A 110 -8.98 -16.22 3.00
C MET A 110 -9.10 -16.06 1.49
N GLY A 111 -8.09 -16.54 0.77
CA GLY A 111 -8.03 -16.49 -0.70
C GLY A 111 -7.56 -15.15 -1.28
N HIS A 112 -7.30 -14.13 -0.46
CA HIS A 112 -6.65 -12.90 -0.92
C HIS A 112 -5.26 -13.21 -1.48
N ILE A 113 -4.91 -12.55 -2.59
CA ILE A 113 -3.62 -12.72 -3.25
C ILE A 113 -2.95 -11.36 -3.39
N GLU A 114 -1.68 -11.30 -3.03
CA GLU A 114 -0.84 -10.14 -3.26
C GLU A 114 0.52 -10.52 -3.85
N ARG A 115 1.06 -9.66 -4.69
CA ARG A 115 2.45 -9.71 -5.11
C ARG A 115 3.25 -8.71 -4.30
N ILE A 116 4.37 -9.17 -3.75
CA ILE A 116 5.36 -8.33 -3.08
C ILE A 116 6.63 -8.29 -3.91
N GLU A 117 7.10 -7.10 -4.18
CA GLU A 117 8.38 -6.83 -4.82
C GLU A 117 9.25 -6.05 -3.83
N GLN A 118 10.54 -6.39 -3.76
CA GLN A 118 11.52 -5.66 -2.95
C GLN A 118 12.80 -5.45 -3.74
N CYS A 119 13.40 -4.29 -3.56
CA CYS A 119 14.71 -3.98 -4.10
C CYS A 119 15.32 -2.81 -3.32
N GLY A 120 16.53 -2.95 -2.81
CA GLY A 120 17.07 -2.00 -1.84
C GLY A 120 16.16 -1.86 -0.63
N SER A 121 15.74 -0.64 -0.31
CA SER A 121 14.75 -0.34 0.74
C SER A 121 13.31 -0.19 0.22
N ARG A 122 13.09 -0.35 -1.09
CA ARG A 122 11.78 -0.17 -1.71
C ARG A 122 10.97 -1.44 -1.68
N VAL A 123 9.68 -1.31 -1.37
CA VAL A 123 8.72 -2.41 -1.37
C VAL A 123 7.50 -2.00 -2.19
N VAL A 124 7.08 -2.85 -3.12
CA VAL A 124 5.86 -2.63 -3.89
C VAL A 124 4.90 -3.78 -3.62
N VAL A 125 3.68 -3.44 -3.21
CA VAL A 125 2.62 -4.41 -2.97
C VAL A 125 1.52 -4.21 -4.01
N THR A 126 1.26 -5.25 -4.78
CA THR A 126 0.20 -5.25 -5.81
C THR A 126 -0.89 -6.21 -5.39
N ALA A 127 -2.05 -5.69 -4.98
CA ALA A 127 -3.17 -6.48 -4.50
C ALA A 127 -4.50 -5.77 -4.70
N ALA A 128 -5.59 -6.51 -4.79
CA ALA A 128 -6.97 -6.00 -4.77
C ALA A 128 -7.25 -4.84 -5.75
N GLY A 129 -6.56 -4.80 -6.89
CA GLY A 129 -6.69 -3.71 -7.87
C GLY A 129 -5.81 -2.50 -7.58
N ILE A 130 -5.03 -2.50 -6.50
CA ILE A 130 -4.24 -1.36 -6.03
C ILE A 130 -2.75 -1.72 -6.06
N ILE A 131 -1.92 -0.72 -6.36
CA ILE A 131 -0.48 -0.79 -6.29
C ILE A 131 -0.04 0.17 -5.19
N HIS A 132 0.60 -0.37 -4.18
CA HIS A 132 1.24 0.38 -3.12
C HIS A 132 2.73 0.37 -3.33
N ASP A 133 3.32 1.50 -3.64
CA ASP A 133 4.75 1.63 -3.92
C ASP A 133 5.41 2.44 -2.82
N TYR A 134 6.10 1.74 -1.93
CA TYR A 134 6.81 2.29 -0.79
C TYR A 134 8.28 2.48 -1.17
N GLY A 135 8.60 3.64 -1.71
CA GLY A 135 9.97 3.99 -2.09
C GLY A 135 10.77 4.60 -0.94
N PRO A 136 12.10 4.64 -1.06
CA PRO A 136 12.91 5.38 -0.12
C PRO A 136 12.52 6.85 -0.19
N ASN A 137 12.06 7.41 0.91
CA ASN A 137 11.80 8.83 0.99
C ASN A 137 13.07 9.55 1.45
N SER A 138 13.64 10.34 0.56
CA SER A 138 14.87 11.07 0.83
C SER A 138 14.68 12.32 1.69
N SER A 139 13.44 12.73 2.00
CA SER A 139 13.19 14.09 2.46
C SER A 139 13.13 14.28 3.96
N ALA A 140 13.06 13.26 4.81
CA ALA A 140 12.78 13.50 6.22
C ALA A 140 13.58 12.66 7.23
N GLY A 141 14.53 11.84 6.83
CA GLY A 141 15.25 10.98 7.79
C GLY A 141 14.38 9.92 8.45
N LEU A 142 13.09 9.94 8.19
CA LEU A 142 12.14 8.89 8.48
C LEU A 142 12.03 8.07 7.18
N ASN A 143 12.03 6.76 7.27
CA ASN A 143 11.74 5.88 6.14
C ASN A 143 10.24 5.99 5.78
N THR A 144 9.77 7.21 5.59
CA THR A 144 8.40 7.50 5.18
C THR A 144 8.33 7.26 3.69
N ASN A 145 7.77 6.14 3.35
CA ASN A 145 7.49 5.76 1.99
C ASN A 145 6.06 6.21 1.72
N ASP A 146 5.89 7.34 1.07
CA ASP A 146 4.58 7.78 0.64
C ASP A 146 4.08 6.82 -0.42
N THR A 147 3.09 6.01 -0.07
CA THR A 147 2.27 5.42 -1.09
C THR A 147 1.19 6.41 -1.46
N GLU A 148 1.12 6.71 -2.70
CA GLU A 148 -0.10 7.20 -3.28
C GLU A 148 -0.94 6.00 -3.70
N GLY A 149 -1.60 5.38 -2.72
CA GLY A 149 -2.66 4.42 -2.99
C GLY A 149 -3.94 5.17 -3.33
N SER A 150 -4.65 4.72 -4.36
CA SER A 150 -6.00 5.19 -4.63
C SER A 150 -6.98 4.23 -3.99
N VAL A 151 -7.72 4.68 -3.01
CA VAL A 151 -8.78 3.89 -2.37
C VAL A 151 -10.12 4.40 -2.88
N PRO A 152 -10.93 3.55 -3.52
CA PRO A 152 -12.28 3.94 -3.89
C PRO A 152 -13.15 4.10 -2.65
N PHE A 153 -13.88 5.18 -2.58
CA PHE A 153 -14.94 5.32 -1.59
C PHE A 153 -16.21 5.84 -2.26
N THR A 154 -17.34 5.50 -1.68
CA THR A 154 -18.65 5.87 -2.21
C THR A 154 -19.29 6.88 -1.27
N LEU A 155 -19.73 8.02 -1.82
CA LEU A 155 -20.53 9.01 -1.12
C LEU A 155 -21.86 9.19 -1.88
N GLY A 156 -22.95 8.70 -1.31
CA GLY A 156 -24.23 8.58 -2.01
C GLY A 156 -24.10 7.62 -3.19
N ASP A 157 -24.50 8.05 -4.38
CA ASP A 157 -24.44 7.29 -5.63
C ASP A 157 -23.13 7.53 -6.43
N ARG A 158 -22.19 8.29 -5.88
CA ARG A 158 -20.95 8.65 -6.56
C ARG A 158 -19.76 7.94 -5.99
N GLU A 159 -18.92 7.40 -6.88
CA GLU A 159 -17.63 6.81 -6.55
C GLU A 159 -16.52 7.86 -6.70
N TYR A 160 -15.61 7.87 -5.76
CA TYR A 160 -14.45 8.74 -5.71
C TYR A 160 -13.19 7.92 -5.50
N CYS A 161 -12.08 8.38 -6.04
CA CYS A 161 -10.75 7.88 -5.71
C CYS A 161 -10.14 8.76 -4.62
N MET A 162 -9.91 8.19 -3.46
CA MET A 162 -9.19 8.86 -2.40
C MET A 162 -7.71 8.43 -2.43
N ARG A 163 -6.82 9.40 -2.39
CA ARG A 163 -5.40 9.11 -2.19
C ARG A 163 -5.14 8.84 -0.72
N THR A 164 -4.38 7.80 -0.47
CA THR A 164 -3.94 7.46 0.89
C THR A 164 -2.42 7.46 0.92
N SER A 165 -1.85 7.92 2.01
CA SER A 165 -0.44 7.78 2.33
C SER A 165 -0.26 6.82 3.50
N ALA A 166 0.79 6.04 3.45
CA ALA A 166 1.21 5.20 4.54
C ALA A 166 2.74 5.13 4.54
N SER A 167 3.35 4.81 5.66
CA SER A 167 4.77 4.51 5.71
C SER A 167 5.01 3.07 6.09
N MET A 168 6.12 2.54 5.62
CA MET A 168 6.64 1.23 5.98
C MET A 168 8.03 1.36 6.57
N ILE A 169 8.28 0.68 7.66
CA ILE A 169 9.57 0.68 8.34
C ILE A 169 9.95 -0.76 8.67
N TRP A 170 11.18 -1.14 8.28
CA TRP A 170 11.79 -2.39 8.72
C TRP A 170 12.39 -2.21 10.11
N GLU A 171 11.99 -3.08 11.03
CA GLU A 171 12.53 -3.16 12.39
C GLU A 171 12.72 -4.63 12.73
N GLU A 172 13.97 -5.07 12.87
CA GLU A 172 14.33 -6.44 13.30
C GLU A 172 13.66 -7.56 12.44
N GLY A 173 13.64 -7.41 11.12
CA GLY A 173 13.01 -8.37 10.20
C GLY A 173 11.49 -8.25 10.10
N ILE A 174 10.90 -7.30 10.81
CA ILE A 174 9.46 -7.04 10.78
C ILE A 174 9.18 -5.77 9.96
N LEU A 175 8.27 -5.88 9.02
CA LEU A 175 7.79 -4.76 8.24
C LEU A 175 6.56 -4.13 8.90
N ASN A 176 6.74 -2.97 9.47
CA ASN A 176 5.70 -2.23 10.19
C ASN A 176 5.03 -1.20 9.29
N PHE A 177 3.70 -1.15 9.33
CA PHE A 177 2.88 -0.19 8.57
C PHE A 177 2.28 0.86 9.50
N TYR A 178 2.44 2.12 9.11
CA TYR A 178 1.92 3.28 9.82
C TYR A 178 0.97 4.07 8.92
N VAL A 179 -0.21 4.38 9.44
CA VAL A 179 -1.18 5.22 8.73
C VAL A 179 -0.63 6.65 8.64
N PHE A 180 -0.70 7.25 7.46
CA PHE A 180 -0.22 8.61 7.18
C PHE A 180 1.26 8.87 7.50
N GLY A 181 2.06 7.83 7.70
CA GLY A 181 3.48 7.96 8.02
C GLY A 181 3.81 8.34 9.47
N TRP A 182 2.82 8.65 10.30
CA TRP A 182 3.01 9.08 11.69
C TRP A 182 1.91 8.58 12.66
N GLY A 183 0.91 7.93 12.14
CA GLY A 183 -0.17 7.33 12.93
C GLY A 183 0.25 6.09 13.70
N PRO A 184 -0.71 5.39 14.30
CA PRO A 184 -0.44 4.12 14.96
C PRO A 184 0.02 3.07 13.93
N ARG A 185 0.85 2.13 14.39
CA ARG A 185 1.14 0.93 13.61
C ARG A 185 -0.14 0.12 13.46
N VAL A 186 -0.58 -0.11 12.24
CA VAL A 186 -1.84 -0.82 11.95
C VAL A 186 -1.64 -2.27 11.55
N VAL A 187 -0.48 -2.60 10.97
CA VAL A 187 -0.14 -3.95 10.52
C VAL A 187 1.35 -4.20 10.75
N LYS A 188 1.69 -5.40 11.22
CA LYS A 188 3.03 -5.98 11.11
C LYS A 188 3.00 -7.05 10.04
N ARG A 189 4.09 -7.16 9.29
CA ARG A 189 4.30 -8.25 8.34
C ARG A 189 5.66 -8.88 8.57
N TYR A 190 5.72 -10.19 8.65
CA TYR A 190 6.95 -10.92 8.93
C TYR A 190 6.90 -12.35 8.39
N ARG A 191 8.07 -12.96 8.32
CA ARG A 191 8.20 -14.39 8.01
C ARG A 191 8.06 -15.22 9.29
N ASP A 192 7.27 -16.29 9.20
CA ASP A 192 7.17 -17.35 10.20
C ASP A 192 7.43 -18.68 9.49
N GLY A 193 8.68 -19.08 9.45
CA GLY A 193 9.13 -20.17 8.59
C GLY A 193 8.90 -19.88 7.10
N GLU A 194 8.16 -20.75 6.43
CA GLU A 194 7.81 -20.58 5.02
C GLU A 194 6.58 -19.68 4.80
N GLN A 195 5.85 -19.37 5.85
CA GLN A 195 4.66 -18.53 5.76
C GLN A 195 5.00 -17.05 5.87
N PHE A 196 4.18 -16.22 5.25
CA PHE A 196 4.18 -14.77 5.43
C PHE A 196 2.96 -14.39 6.24
N VAL A 197 3.16 -13.61 7.29
CA VAL A 197 2.15 -13.32 8.30
C VAL A 197 1.80 -11.84 8.30
N TRP A 198 0.51 -11.54 8.34
CA TRP A 198 -0.02 -10.21 8.66
C TRP A 198 -0.66 -10.26 10.04
N GLU A 199 -0.21 -9.41 10.92
CA GLU A 199 -0.78 -9.24 12.24
C GLU A 199 -1.29 -7.80 12.38
N TYR A 200 -2.58 -7.67 12.63
CA TYR A 200 -3.25 -6.38 12.78
C TYR A 200 -3.18 -5.87 14.22
N LEU A 201 -3.52 -4.58 14.39
CA LEU A 201 -3.52 -3.92 15.69
C LEU A 201 -4.45 -4.59 16.72
N ASP A 202 -5.56 -5.17 16.28
CA ASP A 202 -6.51 -5.91 17.12
C ASP A 202 -6.08 -7.34 17.45
N GLY A 203 -4.91 -7.75 16.98
CA GLY A 203 -4.35 -9.08 17.17
C GLY A 203 -4.87 -10.13 16.18
N SER A 204 -5.72 -9.77 15.23
CA SER A 204 -6.12 -10.69 14.16
C SER A 204 -4.94 -10.99 13.24
N VAL A 205 -4.88 -12.22 12.73
CA VAL A 205 -3.76 -12.72 11.94
C VAL A 205 -4.26 -13.32 10.63
N ASN A 206 -3.56 -13.01 9.55
CA ASN A 206 -3.69 -13.74 8.28
C ASN A 206 -2.37 -14.42 7.96
N ARG A 207 -2.41 -15.69 7.60
CA ARG A 207 -1.25 -16.47 7.17
C ARG A 207 -1.29 -16.71 5.68
N MET A 208 -0.17 -16.56 5.02
CA MET A 208 -0.05 -16.66 3.58
C MET A 208 0.99 -17.70 3.19
N GLU A 209 0.70 -18.40 2.11
CA GLU A 209 1.64 -19.29 1.45
C GLU A 209 2.09 -18.68 0.12
N ARG A 210 3.34 -18.97 -0.26
CA ARG A 210 3.88 -18.56 -1.56
C ARG A 210 3.27 -19.42 -2.65
N ILE A 211 2.83 -18.76 -3.73
CA ILE A 211 2.37 -19.43 -4.95
C ILE A 211 3.18 -18.93 -6.15
N CYS A 212 3.41 -19.79 -7.13
CA CYS A 212 4.25 -19.44 -8.29
C CYS A 212 3.48 -18.74 -9.40
N GLN A 213 2.17 -18.94 -9.49
CA GLN A 213 1.35 -18.40 -10.58
C GLN A 213 0.05 -17.84 -10.04
N LEU A 214 -0.41 -16.78 -10.70
CA LEU A 214 -1.74 -16.26 -10.41
C LEU A 214 -2.78 -17.27 -10.88
N PRO A 215 -3.73 -17.70 -10.01
CA PRO A 215 -4.76 -18.65 -10.43
C PRO A 215 -5.60 -18.09 -11.58
N GLU A 216 -5.96 -18.94 -12.55
CA GLU A 216 -6.84 -18.53 -13.68
C GLU A 216 -8.19 -17.98 -13.20
N SER A 217 -8.68 -18.45 -12.07
CA SER A 217 -9.90 -17.98 -11.44
C SER A 217 -9.75 -16.64 -10.70
N HIS A 218 -8.51 -16.11 -10.61
CA HIS A 218 -8.25 -14.84 -9.94
C HIS A 218 -8.97 -13.72 -10.68
N LYS A 219 -9.92 -13.11 -9.99
CA LYS A 219 -10.64 -11.93 -10.49
C LYS A 219 -10.12 -10.73 -9.73
N ILE A 220 -9.62 -9.76 -10.47
CA ILE A 220 -9.33 -8.45 -9.88
C ILE A 220 -10.66 -7.89 -9.37
N PRO A 221 -10.76 -7.57 -8.06
CA PRO A 221 -11.99 -7.04 -7.52
C PRO A 221 -12.38 -5.77 -8.29
N ARG A 222 -13.51 -5.81 -8.98
CA ARG A 222 -14.12 -4.58 -9.47
C ARG A 222 -14.69 -3.89 -8.25
N LEU A 223 -14.09 -2.78 -7.86
CA LEU A 223 -14.46 -1.99 -6.69
C LEU A 223 -15.81 -1.25 -6.88
N ARG A 224 -16.70 -1.79 -7.72
CA ARG A 224 -18.07 -1.29 -7.86
C ARG A 224 -18.90 -1.68 -6.65
N GLY A 225 -19.21 -0.74 -5.79
CA GLY A 225 -20.40 -0.76 -4.93
C GLY A 225 -20.41 -1.69 -3.73
N LYS A 226 -19.31 -2.33 -3.33
CA LYS A 226 -19.24 -3.01 -2.03
C LYS A 226 -18.36 -2.20 -1.09
N ARG A 227 -18.96 -1.75 0.02
CA ARG A 227 -18.22 -1.15 1.13
C ARG A 227 -17.06 -2.08 1.48
N MET A 228 -15.85 -1.68 1.11
CA MET A 228 -14.67 -2.19 1.79
C MET A 228 -14.84 -1.72 3.24
N LYS A 229 -14.97 -2.63 4.19
CA LYS A 229 -14.80 -2.28 5.60
C LYS A 229 -13.34 -1.85 5.71
N ILE A 230 -13.13 -0.54 5.67
CA ILE A 230 -11.87 0.06 6.08
C ILE A 230 -11.93 0.00 7.60
N PHE A 231 -10.97 -0.65 8.18
CA PHE A 231 -10.78 -0.88 9.62
C PHE A 231 -10.80 0.41 10.45
#